data_4d433dacbe531fc74faa0bfb38a48929
#
_entry.id   4d433dacbe531fc74faa0bfb38a48929
#
_cell.length_a   1.000
_cell.length_b   1.000
_cell.length_c   1.000
_cell.angle_alpha   90.00
_cell.angle_beta   90.00
_cell.angle_gamma   90.00
#
_symmetry.space_group_name_H-M   'P 1'
#
loop_
_entity.id
_entity.type
_entity.pdbx_description
1 polymer ?
#
loop_
_entity_poly.entity_id
_entity_poly.type
_entity_poly.pdbx_seq_one_letter_code
_entity_poly.pdbx_strand_id
1 'polypeptide(L)'
;MSNLDQTISKLKAYVGEDSEEKVLMEKFKEFDPIFGKMRKEFPEFSQKEYVVINLDDDKYIKIEGTQLRLFINKQKNIIVVEKHHGSDMTKLEEIVLQDNELYCTGRGAKFTEDILNDFISETFIEILG
;
A
#
# COMPACT_ATOMS: atom_id res chain seq x y z
N MET A 1 -24.15 -22.17 -27.72
CA MET A 1 -23.83 -21.37 -26.52
C MET A 1 -24.78 -21.71 -25.40
N SER A 2 -24.28 -21.88 -24.21
CA SER A 2 -25.13 -22.15 -23.07
C SER A 2 -25.74 -20.85 -22.52
N ASN A 3 -26.93 -20.98 -21.95
CA ASN A 3 -27.56 -19.85 -21.23
C ASN A 3 -26.72 -19.34 -20.07
N LEU A 4 -25.89 -20.21 -19.50
CA LEU A 4 -24.98 -19.88 -18.41
C LEU A 4 -23.95 -18.83 -18.85
N ASP A 5 -23.35 -19.01 -20.03
CA ASP A 5 -22.36 -18.05 -20.56
C ASP A 5 -22.98 -16.68 -20.76
N GLN A 6 -24.21 -16.61 -21.27
CA GLN A 6 -24.92 -15.35 -21.42
C GLN A 6 -25.21 -14.69 -20.08
N THR A 7 -25.61 -15.47 -19.09
CA THR A 7 -25.87 -14.97 -17.74
C THR A 7 -24.60 -14.40 -17.11
N ILE A 8 -23.50 -15.13 -17.21
CA ILE A 8 -22.19 -14.67 -16.72
C ILE A 8 -21.78 -13.36 -17.39
N SER A 9 -21.95 -13.25 -18.72
CA SER A 9 -21.64 -12.02 -19.45
C SER A 9 -22.45 -10.82 -18.96
N LYS A 10 -23.73 -11.04 -18.66
CA LYS A 10 -24.60 -9.98 -18.11
C LYS A 10 -24.18 -9.56 -16.71
N LEU A 11 -23.81 -10.51 -15.87
CA LEU A 11 -23.32 -10.23 -14.52
C LEU A 11 -21.99 -9.46 -14.57
N LYS A 12 -21.10 -9.87 -15.47
CA LYS A 12 -19.82 -9.17 -15.68
C LYS A 12 -20.04 -7.70 -16.08
N ALA A 13 -20.97 -7.46 -17.01
CA ALA A 13 -21.30 -6.11 -17.44
C ALA A 13 -21.90 -5.28 -16.29
N TYR A 14 -22.72 -5.89 -15.46
CA TYR A 14 -23.32 -5.21 -14.31
C TYR A 14 -22.29 -4.85 -13.25
N VAL A 15 -21.38 -5.77 -12.92
CA VAL A 15 -20.29 -5.55 -11.96
C VAL A 15 -19.37 -4.43 -12.46
N GLY A 16 -19.08 -4.43 -13.76
CA GLY A 16 -18.20 -3.45 -14.38
C GLY A 16 -16.74 -3.67 -14.04
N GLU A 17 -15.87 -2.95 -14.72
CA GLU A 17 -14.45 -2.91 -14.41
C GLU A 17 -14.10 -1.53 -13.85
N ASP A 18 -13.41 -1.51 -12.71
CA ASP A 18 -12.88 -0.26 -12.15
C ASP A 18 -11.48 -0.04 -12.73
N SER A 19 -11.39 0.74 -13.79
CA SER A 19 -10.14 1.02 -14.49
C SER A 19 -9.16 1.83 -13.61
N GLU A 20 -9.67 2.71 -12.77
CA GLU A 20 -8.84 3.49 -11.84
C GLU A 20 -8.21 2.58 -10.79
N GLU A 21 -9.00 1.67 -10.21
CA GLU A 21 -8.49 0.70 -9.24
C GLU A 21 -7.39 -0.15 -9.84
N LYS A 22 -7.59 -0.60 -11.09
CA LYS A 22 -6.61 -1.41 -11.81
C LYS A 22 -5.29 -0.68 -11.98
N VAL A 23 -5.31 0.56 -12.46
CA VAL A 23 -4.11 1.37 -12.65
C VAL A 23 -3.44 1.67 -11.31
N LEU A 24 -4.23 2.02 -10.31
CA LEU A 24 -3.72 2.29 -8.95
C LEU A 24 -2.97 1.07 -8.40
N MET A 25 -3.55 -0.11 -8.54
CA MET A 25 -2.94 -1.35 -8.08
C MET A 25 -1.66 -1.68 -8.85
N GLU A 26 -1.66 -1.50 -10.17
CA GLU A 26 -0.46 -1.70 -11.00
C GLU A 26 0.68 -0.78 -10.59
N LYS A 27 0.38 0.49 -10.32
CA LYS A 27 1.38 1.45 -9.86
C LYS A 27 1.88 1.14 -8.46
N PHE A 28 0.99 0.70 -7.58
CA PHE A 28 1.36 0.31 -6.22
C PHE A 28 2.29 -0.91 -6.21
N LYS A 29 2.12 -1.82 -7.15
CA LYS A 29 2.99 -2.99 -7.32
C LYS A 29 4.44 -2.63 -7.63
N GLU A 30 4.70 -1.45 -8.16
CA GLU A 30 6.07 -1.00 -8.43
C GLU A 30 6.91 -0.91 -7.15
N PHE A 31 6.27 -0.87 -5.98
CA PHE A 31 6.94 -0.84 -4.68
C PHE A 31 7.11 -2.24 -4.05
N ASP A 32 6.60 -3.29 -4.70
CA ASP A 32 6.77 -4.68 -4.24
C ASP A 32 8.23 -5.05 -3.97
N PRO A 33 9.21 -4.69 -4.85
CA PRO A 33 10.60 -5.05 -4.62
C PRO A 33 11.17 -4.51 -3.30
N ILE A 34 10.72 -3.33 -2.86
CA ILE A 34 11.19 -2.72 -1.62
C ILE A 34 10.75 -3.54 -0.42
N PHE A 35 9.47 -3.90 -0.36
CA PHE A 35 8.92 -4.71 0.73
C PHE A 35 9.43 -6.14 0.65
N GLY A 36 9.62 -6.68 -0.55
CA GLY A 36 10.23 -7.98 -0.76
C GLY A 36 11.69 -8.03 -0.28
N LYS A 37 12.44 -6.95 -0.50
CA LYS A 37 13.82 -6.82 -0.02
C LYS A 37 13.86 -6.83 1.51
N MET A 38 12.96 -6.12 2.17
CA MET A 38 12.88 -6.14 3.63
C MET A 38 12.58 -7.53 4.17
N ARG A 39 11.63 -8.26 3.57
CA ARG A 39 11.33 -9.64 3.97
C ARG A 39 12.53 -10.57 3.81
N LYS A 40 13.34 -10.34 2.79
CA LYS A 40 14.51 -11.14 2.48
C LYS A 40 15.68 -10.85 3.41
N GLU A 41 15.90 -9.58 3.74
CA GLU A 41 17.04 -9.13 4.52
C GLU A 41 16.81 -9.16 6.03
N PHE A 42 15.57 -9.08 6.48
CA PHE A 42 15.26 -9.17 7.90
C PHE A 42 15.56 -10.59 8.39
N PRO A 43 16.18 -10.75 9.58
CA PRO A 43 16.61 -12.05 10.05
C PRO A 43 15.44 -12.95 10.40
N GLU A 44 15.55 -14.25 10.05
CA GLU A 44 14.56 -15.28 10.41
C GLU A 44 14.47 -15.44 11.94
N PHE A 45 15.61 -15.40 12.61
CA PHE A 45 15.68 -15.44 14.07
C PHE A 45 16.06 -14.06 14.57
N SER A 46 15.04 -13.25 14.87
CA SER A 46 15.24 -11.85 15.24
C SER A 46 15.21 -11.65 16.74
N GLN A 47 15.95 -10.63 17.21
CA GLN A 47 15.90 -10.20 18.61
C GLN A 47 14.61 -9.43 18.92
N LYS A 48 14.02 -8.80 17.92
CA LYS A 48 12.80 -8.01 18.04
C LYS A 48 11.73 -8.61 17.14
N GLU A 49 10.50 -8.60 17.61
CA GLU A 49 9.37 -9.03 16.79
C GLU A 49 9.16 -8.09 15.61
N TYR A 50 8.97 -8.66 14.44
CA TYR A 50 8.65 -7.89 13.25
C TYR A 50 7.70 -8.67 12.34
N VAL A 51 6.95 -7.92 11.52
CA VAL A 51 6.13 -8.48 10.45
C VAL A 51 6.30 -7.58 9.23
N VAL A 52 6.54 -8.17 8.06
CA VAL A 52 6.51 -7.45 6.79
C VAL A 52 5.48 -8.13 5.91
N ILE A 53 4.46 -7.38 5.51
CA ILE A 53 3.42 -7.85 4.61
C ILE A 53 3.52 -7.10 3.29
N ASN A 54 3.47 -7.84 2.20
CA ASN A 54 3.60 -7.29 0.85
C ASN A 54 2.54 -7.92 -0.05
N LEU A 55 1.33 -7.38 0.05
CA LEU A 55 0.19 -7.77 -0.79
C LEU A 55 -0.03 -6.73 -1.88
N ASP A 56 -0.87 -7.05 -2.87
CA ASP A 56 -1.15 -6.14 -3.98
C ASP A 56 -1.88 -4.87 -3.52
N ASP A 57 -2.68 -4.95 -2.47
CA ASP A 57 -3.51 -3.85 -1.98
C ASP A 57 -3.20 -3.42 -0.55
N ASP A 58 -2.24 -4.07 0.11
CA ASP A 58 -1.91 -3.78 1.51
C ASP A 58 -0.46 -4.14 1.78
N LYS A 59 0.32 -3.15 2.19
CA LYS A 59 1.73 -3.33 2.49
C LYS A 59 2.02 -2.70 3.84
N TYR A 60 2.64 -3.46 4.74
CA TYR A 60 3.02 -2.86 6.00
C TYR A 60 4.28 -3.48 6.58
N ILE A 61 4.94 -2.69 7.42
CA ILE A 61 6.09 -3.08 8.22
C ILE A 61 5.71 -2.81 9.67
N LYS A 62 5.76 -3.84 10.48
CA LYS A 62 5.53 -3.71 11.92
C LYS A 62 6.77 -4.18 12.66
N ILE A 63 7.30 -3.35 13.53
CA ILE A 63 8.41 -3.69 14.40
C ILE A 63 7.96 -3.37 15.82
N GLU A 64 7.80 -4.41 16.63
CA GLU A 64 7.24 -4.31 17.97
C GLU A 64 5.88 -3.62 17.94
N GLY A 65 5.69 -2.51 18.63
CA GLY A 65 4.41 -1.79 18.67
C GLY A 65 4.23 -0.69 17.64
N THR A 66 5.16 -0.57 16.69
CA THR A 66 5.15 0.51 15.68
C THR A 66 4.95 -0.08 14.29
N GLN A 67 4.04 0.50 13.51
CA GLN A 67 3.71 0.00 12.19
C GLN A 67 3.56 1.14 11.19
N LEU A 68 4.16 0.97 10.02
CA LEU A 68 3.86 1.79 8.83
C LEU A 68 3.01 0.93 7.89
N ARG A 69 1.85 1.45 7.50
CA ARG A 69 0.94 0.75 6.61
C ARG A 69 0.57 1.62 5.42
N LEU A 70 0.65 1.04 4.23
CA LEU A 70 0.16 1.63 2.99
C LEU A 70 -0.88 0.67 2.42
N PHE A 71 -2.10 1.14 2.22
CA PHE A 71 -3.16 0.27 1.71
C PHE A 71 -4.09 1.03 0.77
N ILE A 72 -4.71 0.28 -0.14
CA ILE A 72 -5.66 0.82 -1.09
C ILE A 72 -7.04 0.87 -0.46
N ASN A 73 -7.62 2.09 -0.39
CA ASN A 73 -9.03 2.26 -0.08
C ASN A 73 -9.81 2.15 -1.38
N LYS A 74 -10.47 1.01 -1.58
CA LYS A 74 -11.14 0.70 -2.85
C LYS A 74 -12.36 1.56 -3.13
N GLN A 75 -13.00 2.09 -2.08
CA GLN A 75 -14.16 2.97 -2.24
C GLN A 75 -13.78 4.30 -2.83
N LYS A 76 -12.60 4.81 -2.49
CA LYS A 76 -12.12 6.13 -2.91
C LYS A 76 -11.04 6.07 -3.99
N ASN A 77 -10.54 4.89 -4.31
CA ASN A 77 -9.41 4.69 -5.24
C ASN A 77 -8.20 5.52 -4.85
N ILE A 78 -7.82 5.45 -3.58
CA ILE A 78 -6.63 6.12 -3.07
C ILE A 78 -5.79 5.13 -2.24
N ILE A 79 -4.50 5.43 -2.11
CA ILE A 79 -3.63 4.73 -1.17
C ILE A 79 -3.54 5.59 0.09
N VAL A 80 -3.84 4.98 1.23
CA VAL A 80 -3.73 5.64 2.54
C VAL A 80 -2.43 5.20 3.20
N VAL A 81 -1.68 6.15 3.74
CA VAL A 81 -0.44 5.90 4.48
C VAL A 81 -0.68 6.24 5.94
N GLU A 82 -0.51 5.24 6.81
CA GLU A 82 -0.77 5.36 8.24
C GLU A 82 0.42 4.92 9.06
N LYS A 83 0.66 5.65 10.18
CA LYS A 83 1.57 5.24 11.24
C LYS A 83 0.73 4.77 12.42
N HIS A 84 1.02 3.59 12.93
CA HIS A 84 0.42 3.06 14.15
C HIS A 84 1.52 2.92 15.20
N HIS A 85 1.26 3.45 16.39
CA HIS A 85 2.17 3.32 17.54
C HIS A 85 1.32 3.00 18.76
N GLY A 86 1.41 1.77 19.26
CA GLY A 86 0.50 1.29 20.28
C GLY A 86 -0.95 1.35 19.81
N SER A 87 -1.80 2.07 20.53
CA SER A 87 -3.20 2.28 20.15
C SER A 87 -3.43 3.55 19.31
N ASP A 88 -2.38 4.35 19.10
CA ASP A 88 -2.49 5.61 18.34
C ASP A 88 -2.29 5.38 16.85
N MET A 89 -3.11 6.05 16.04
CA MET A 89 -2.98 6.01 14.58
C MET A 89 -2.89 7.44 14.06
N THR A 90 -1.93 7.69 13.18
CA THR A 90 -1.76 8.96 12.48
C THR A 90 -1.76 8.72 10.99
N LYS A 91 -2.63 9.41 10.26
CA LYS A 91 -2.60 9.38 8.80
C LYS A 91 -1.45 10.29 8.34
N LEU A 92 -0.48 9.72 7.64
CA LEU A 92 0.69 10.45 7.16
C LEU A 92 0.44 11.06 5.78
N GLU A 93 -0.35 10.39 4.94
CA GLU A 93 -0.52 10.82 3.55
C GLU A 93 -1.71 10.14 2.89
N GLU A 94 -2.23 10.77 1.85
CA GLU A 94 -3.12 10.15 0.88
C GLU A 94 -2.46 10.25 -0.49
N ILE A 95 -2.41 9.12 -1.20
CA ILE A 95 -1.78 9.02 -2.52
C ILE A 95 -2.87 8.73 -3.53
N VAL A 96 -2.96 9.55 -4.55
CA VAL A 96 -3.97 9.45 -5.60
C VAL A 96 -3.31 9.22 -6.96
N LEU A 97 -4.11 8.82 -7.94
CA LEU A 97 -3.68 8.82 -9.33
C LEU A 97 -3.85 10.22 -9.90
N GLN A 98 -2.76 10.77 -10.44
CA GLN A 98 -2.76 12.03 -11.16
C GLN A 98 -1.91 11.85 -12.41
N ASP A 99 -2.51 12.04 -13.57
CA ASP A 99 -1.86 11.80 -14.87
C ASP A 99 -1.30 10.37 -14.97
N ASN A 100 -2.07 9.38 -14.48
CA ASN A 100 -1.70 7.97 -14.42
C ASN A 100 -0.46 7.68 -13.57
N GLU A 101 -0.12 8.56 -12.65
CA GLU A 101 1.00 8.36 -11.71
C GLU A 101 0.53 8.56 -10.29
N LEU A 102 1.24 7.95 -9.34
CA LEU A 102 0.96 8.10 -7.92
C LEU A 102 1.43 9.47 -7.44
N TYR A 103 0.54 10.21 -6.81
CA TYR A 103 0.77 11.58 -6.34
C TYR A 103 0.35 11.73 -4.89
N CYS A 104 1.24 12.30 -4.06
CA CYS A 104 1.00 12.55 -2.65
C CYS A 104 0.29 13.89 -2.48
N THR A 105 -0.97 13.88 -2.05
CA THR A 105 -1.77 15.09 -1.93
C THR A 105 -1.26 16.04 -0.85
N GLY A 106 -0.83 15.50 0.29
CA GLY A 106 -0.33 16.30 1.40
C GLY A 106 1.01 16.96 1.10
N ARG A 107 1.93 16.24 0.48
CA ARG A 107 3.25 16.77 0.12
C ARG A 107 3.23 17.59 -1.15
N GLY A 108 2.25 17.39 -2.03
CA GLY A 108 2.20 18.04 -3.32
C GLY A 108 3.30 17.54 -4.27
N ALA A 109 3.60 16.25 -4.27
CA ALA A 109 4.68 15.67 -5.06
C ALA A 109 4.34 14.25 -5.47
N LYS A 110 4.99 13.76 -6.54
CA LYS A 110 4.86 12.36 -6.96
C LYS A 110 5.35 11.43 -5.86
N PHE A 111 4.66 10.29 -5.70
CA PHE A 111 5.11 9.28 -4.76
C PHE A 111 6.28 8.51 -5.37
N THR A 112 7.43 8.60 -4.73
CA THR A 112 8.68 8.01 -5.17
C THR A 112 9.26 7.13 -4.07
N GLU A 113 10.31 6.39 -4.41
CA GLU A 113 11.08 5.61 -3.45
C GLU A 113 11.65 6.49 -2.33
N ASP A 114 12.09 7.70 -2.65
CA ASP A 114 12.61 8.65 -1.67
C ASP A 114 11.53 9.08 -0.68
N ILE A 115 10.31 9.30 -1.14
CA ILE A 115 9.19 9.66 -0.26
C ILE A 115 8.80 8.47 0.61
N LEU A 116 8.81 7.26 0.06
CA LEU A 116 8.59 6.05 0.87
C LEU A 116 9.65 5.95 1.96
N ASN A 117 10.90 6.22 1.62
CA ASN A 117 11.99 6.26 2.61
C ASN A 117 11.70 7.27 3.72
N ASP A 118 11.16 8.44 3.38
CA ASP A 118 10.78 9.44 4.37
C ASP A 118 9.69 8.91 5.31
N PHE A 119 8.69 8.22 4.80
CA PHE A 119 7.63 7.62 5.63
C PHE A 119 8.19 6.56 6.56
N ILE A 120 9.08 5.72 6.07
CA ILE A 120 9.74 4.68 6.89
C ILE A 120 10.57 5.34 7.99
N SER A 121 11.38 6.33 7.65
CA SER A 121 12.24 7.03 8.59
C SER A 121 11.43 7.76 9.66
N GLU A 122 10.35 8.42 9.26
CA GLU A 122 9.47 9.14 10.17
C GLU A 122 8.74 8.18 11.12
N THR A 123 8.24 7.06 10.59
CA THR A 123 7.50 6.08 11.38
C THR A 123 8.40 5.43 12.43
N PHE A 124 9.62 5.09 12.07
CA PHE A 124 10.56 4.37 12.93
C PHE A 124 11.67 5.26 13.48
N ILE A 125 11.41 6.55 13.61
CA ILE A 125 12.43 7.53 14.05
C ILE A 125 13.00 7.19 15.42
N GLU A 126 12.20 6.65 16.32
CA GLU A 126 12.63 6.27 17.66
C GLU A 126 13.62 5.10 17.64
N ILE A 127 13.53 4.26 16.61
CA ILE A 127 14.42 3.12 16.41
C ILE A 127 15.67 3.55 15.63
N LEU A 128 15.48 4.34 14.59
CA LEU A 128 16.56 4.74 13.68
C LEU A 128 17.37 5.93 14.18
N GLY A 129 16.81 6.68 15.11
CA GLY A 129 17.45 7.87 15.65
C GLY A 129 17.16 9.11 14.85
#